data_90cec953e5e0c6bc8dc7e3280a01686c
#
_entry.id   90cec953e5e0c6bc8dc7e3280a01686c
#
_cell.length_a   1.000
_cell.length_b   1.000
_cell.length_c   1.000
_cell.angle_alpha   90.00
_cell.angle_beta   90.00
_cell.angle_gamma   90.00
#
_symmetry.space_group_name_H-M   'P 1'
#
loop_
_entity.id
_entity.type
_entity.pdbx_description
1 polymer ?
#
loop_
_entity_poly.entity_id
_entity_poly.type
_entity_poly.pdbx_seq_one_letter_code
_entity_poly.pdbx_strand_id
1 'polypeptide(L)'
;MAIDSTSSRPNAAIIEYLESRLKSLGFDCRRIAYLDESGVEKVNLIGVIGGRPSSRPELALVAHTDCVPFDPEWKEALTLVERNDRFYGRGACDTKAFISAALVAAGSGTPSKLASPLMLIFTADEELGCVGAKRLVDQKVPGANFAIVGEPTSLTPIRGNKGYCLAQVEILGKEGHSAYPETGRSAIFGAARFLSALEQMALGELRQEQDSGFQPPFTTLNVGIISGGKARNVIPGSCRFWVEWRPIPGQNPDRGLRLLDKLKKRFESEAPGFEVRIRALRSDAGTQVPADSEVVRFIAEQTGNAPGTVAFGTEAPQLSQMGSEAVVFGPGDIRHAHQTGEFVPIEELLRCEEILRKAIAWFCQRGATAGG
;
A
#
# COMPACT_ATOMS: atom_id res chain seq x y z
N MET A 1 -18.92 1.18 8.61
CA MET A 1 -18.47 -0.02 9.38
C MET A 1 -19.28 -1.26 8.99
N ALA A 2 -20.60 -1.24 8.94
CA ALA A 2 -21.47 -2.43 8.77
C ALA A 2 -21.28 -3.24 7.47
N ILE A 3 -20.62 -2.68 6.47
CA ILE A 3 -20.33 -3.40 5.21
C ILE A 3 -19.01 -4.15 5.39
N ASP A 4 -19.07 -5.49 5.35
CA ASP A 4 -17.90 -6.34 5.34
C ASP A 4 -17.19 -6.23 3.99
N SER A 5 -16.04 -5.58 3.99
CA SER A 5 -15.18 -5.36 2.82
C SER A 5 -13.80 -6.03 2.99
N THR A 6 -13.77 -7.18 3.68
CA THR A 6 -12.55 -7.99 3.79
C THR A 6 -11.99 -8.32 2.40
N SER A 7 -10.68 -8.14 2.21
CA SER A 7 -10.01 -8.23 0.90
C SER A 7 -10.23 -9.56 0.15
N SER A 8 -10.55 -10.65 0.85
CA SER A 8 -10.87 -11.93 0.21
C SER A 8 -12.29 -12.02 -0.37
N ARG A 9 -13.13 -10.98 -0.19
CA ARG A 9 -14.56 -10.96 -0.59
C ARG A 9 -14.80 -9.98 -1.74
N PRO A 10 -15.89 -10.14 -2.52
CA PRO A 10 -16.34 -9.11 -3.45
C PRO A 10 -16.60 -7.80 -2.71
N ASN A 11 -16.18 -6.67 -3.30
CA ASN A 11 -16.39 -5.36 -2.70
C ASN A 11 -17.61 -4.59 -3.27
N ALA A 12 -18.47 -5.27 -4.03
CA ALA A 12 -19.63 -4.64 -4.69
C ALA A 12 -20.50 -3.83 -3.73
N ALA A 13 -20.80 -4.36 -2.55
CA ALA A 13 -21.70 -3.71 -1.59
C ALA A 13 -21.17 -2.35 -1.10
N ILE A 14 -19.87 -2.23 -0.80
CA ILE A 14 -19.28 -0.96 -0.39
C ILE A 14 -19.18 0.00 -1.58
N ILE A 15 -18.90 -0.50 -2.78
CA ILE A 15 -18.86 0.32 -4.00
C ILE A 15 -20.26 0.89 -4.34
N GLU A 16 -21.31 0.09 -4.25
CA GLU A 16 -22.69 0.54 -4.46
C GLU A 16 -23.07 1.65 -3.48
N TYR A 17 -22.74 1.48 -2.22
CA TYR A 17 -22.96 2.50 -1.19
C TYR A 17 -22.22 3.79 -1.53
N LEU A 18 -20.91 3.71 -1.84
CA LEU A 18 -20.08 4.89 -2.14
C LEU A 18 -20.54 5.58 -3.42
N GLU A 19 -20.86 4.82 -4.47
CA GLU A 19 -21.36 5.40 -5.73
C GLU A 19 -22.70 6.12 -5.53
N SER A 20 -23.61 5.53 -4.75
CA SER A 20 -24.88 6.19 -4.41
C SER A 20 -24.65 7.52 -3.69
N ARG A 21 -23.70 7.54 -2.72
CA ARG A 21 -23.32 8.78 -2.02
C ARG A 21 -22.69 9.80 -2.95
N LEU A 22 -21.76 9.41 -3.81
CA LEU A 22 -21.13 10.30 -4.78
C LEU A 22 -22.16 10.90 -5.76
N LYS A 23 -23.03 10.07 -6.30
CA LYS A 23 -24.11 10.53 -7.21
C LYS A 23 -25.04 11.53 -6.52
N SER A 24 -25.38 11.31 -5.24
CA SER A 24 -26.21 12.25 -4.47
C SER A 24 -25.52 13.61 -4.25
N LEU A 25 -24.18 13.64 -4.29
CA LEU A 25 -23.37 14.86 -4.23
C LEU A 25 -23.10 15.48 -5.61
N GLY A 26 -23.58 14.86 -6.70
CA GLY A 26 -23.44 15.38 -8.06
C GLY A 26 -22.16 14.93 -8.78
N PHE A 27 -21.45 13.93 -8.28
CA PHE A 27 -20.28 13.37 -8.97
C PHE A 27 -20.70 12.53 -10.18
N ASP A 28 -19.93 12.65 -11.26
CA ASP A 28 -19.92 11.67 -12.34
C ASP A 28 -19.04 10.48 -11.93
N CYS A 29 -19.61 9.27 -12.00
CA CYS A 29 -19.01 8.07 -11.44
C CYS A 29 -18.63 7.06 -12.52
N ARG A 30 -17.43 6.50 -12.42
CA ARG A 30 -16.92 5.42 -13.27
C ARG A 30 -16.46 4.24 -12.42
N ARG A 31 -16.96 3.05 -12.72
CA ARG A 31 -16.47 1.78 -12.15
C ARG A 31 -15.39 1.17 -13.04
N ILE A 32 -14.35 0.61 -12.42
CA ILE A 32 -13.29 -0.14 -13.09
C ILE A 32 -13.20 -1.49 -12.41
N ALA A 33 -13.81 -2.50 -13.05
CA ALA A 33 -13.86 -3.86 -12.55
C ALA A 33 -12.66 -4.69 -13.03
N TYR A 34 -12.25 -5.66 -12.22
CA TYR A 34 -11.26 -6.69 -12.57
C TYR A 34 -11.54 -7.97 -11.77
N LEU A 35 -10.95 -9.08 -12.20
CA LEU A 35 -10.95 -10.32 -11.42
C LEU A 35 -9.61 -10.41 -10.67
N ASP A 36 -9.66 -10.78 -9.39
CA ASP A 36 -8.46 -11.11 -8.63
C ASP A 36 -7.91 -12.51 -9.03
N GLU A 37 -6.79 -12.92 -8.44
CA GLU A 37 -6.17 -14.22 -8.73
C GLU A 37 -7.06 -15.43 -8.39
N SER A 38 -8.06 -15.26 -7.53
CA SER A 38 -9.04 -16.27 -7.13
C SER A 38 -10.31 -16.24 -7.99
N GLY A 39 -10.41 -15.32 -8.96
CA GLY A 39 -11.59 -15.14 -9.82
C GLY A 39 -12.71 -14.34 -9.15
N VAL A 40 -12.46 -13.68 -8.04
CA VAL A 40 -13.42 -12.79 -7.36
C VAL A 40 -13.42 -11.42 -8.04
N GLU A 41 -14.61 -10.93 -8.39
CA GLU A 41 -14.75 -9.60 -8.98
C GLU A 41 -14.49 -8.52 -7.93
N LYS A 42 -13.64 -7.58 -8.31
CA LYS A 42 -13.26 -6.37 -7.57
C LYS A 42 -13.52 -5.13 -8.40
N VAL A 43 -13.86 -4.05 -7.75
CA VAL A 43 -14.22 -2.80 -8.43
C VAL A 43 -13.51 -1.62 -7.76
N ASN A 44 -12.80 -0.82 -8.56
CA ASN A 44 -12.42 0.53 -8.19
C ASN A 44 -13.53 1.49 -8.59
N LEU A 45 -13.78 2.51 -7.79
CA LEU A 45 -14.73 3.57 -8.07
C LEU A 45 -14.02 4.91 -8.19
N ILE A 46 -14.29 5.62 -9.28
CA ILE A 46 -13.80 6.98 -9.49
C ILE A 46 -15.01 7.90 -9.61
N GLY A 47 -15.02 8.97 -8.83
CA GLY A 47 -15.98 10.06 -8.95
C GLY A 47 -15.27 11.36 -9.30
N VAL A 48 -15.83 12.15 -10.23
CA VAL A 48 -15.29 13.47 -10.58
C VAL A 48 -16.42 14.50 -10.55
N ILE A 49 -16.15 15.67 -10.00
CA ILE A 49 -17.11 16.77 -9.95
C ILE A 49 -16.43 18.11 -10.21
N GLY A 50 -17.14 19.03 -10.85
CA GLY A 50 -16.71 20.42 -11.10
C GLY A 50 -15.77 20.56 -12.30
N GLY A 51 -15.26 21.79 -12.49
CA GLY A 51 -14.37 22.13 -13.59
C GLY A 51 -15.03 22.16 -14.97
N ARG A 52 -14.20 22.40 -16.00
CA ARG A 52 -14.65 22.32 -17.40
C ARG A 52 -14.60 20.87 -17.90
N PRO A 53 -15.45 20.45 -18.84
CA PRO A 53 -15.32 19.15 -19.48
C PRO A 53 -13.88 18.93 -19.98
N SER A 54 -13.32 17.76 -19.71
CA SER A 54 -11.96 17.34 -20.11
C SER A 54 -10.79 18.06 -19.41
N SER A 55 -11.04 18.93 -18.41
CA SER A 55 -9.93 19.45 -17.59
C SER A 55 -9.40 18.37 -16.67
N ARG A 56 -8.07 18.34 -16.50
CA ARG A 56 -7.44 17.45 -15.52
C ARG A 56 -7.90 17.82 -14.10
N PRO A 57 -8.26 16.85 -13.25
CA PRO A 57 -8.57 17.15 -11.86
C PRO A 57 -7.37 17.79 -11.14
N GLU A 58 -7.67 18.76 -10.28
CA GLU A 58 -6.64 19.46 -9.52
C GLU A 58 -6.26 18.67 -8.27
N LEU A 59 -7.26 18.14 -7.57
CA LEU A 59 -7.08 17.37 -6.35
C LEU A 59 -7.78 16.01 -6.45
N ALA A 60 -7.10 14.95 -6.03
CA ALA A 60 -7.69 13.64 -5.76
C ALA A 60 -7.66 13.34 -4.27
N LEU A 61 -8.78 12.87 -3.72
CA LEU A 61 -8.83 12.19 -2.42
C LEU A 61 -8.93 10.69 -2.69
N VAL A 62 -8.00 9.91 -2.18
CA VAL A 62 -7.84 8.50 -2.51
C VAL A 62 -7.90 7.67 -1.25
N ALA A 63 -8.65 6.57 -1.25
CA ALA A 63 -8.69 5.63 -0.14
C ALA A 63 -9.03 4.24 -0.64
N HIS A 64 -8.47 3.22 0.01
CA HIS A 64 -8.90 1.85 -0.24
C HIS A 64 -10.19 1.50 0.52
N THR A 65 -10.94 0.55 -0.02
CA THR A 65 -12.24 0.12 0.52
C THR A 65 -12.15 -1.19 1.29
N ASP A 66 -11.12 -1.95 1.04
CA ASP A 66 -10.92 -3.26 1.69
C ASP A 66 -10.32 -3.11 3.09
N CYS A 67 -10.39 -4.19 3.83
CA CYS A 67 -9.83 -4.32 5.17
C CYS A 67 -9.22 -5.72 5.31
N VAL A 68 -8.21 -5.86 6.16
CA VAL A 68 -7.70 -7.18 6.55
C VAL A 68 -8.79 -8.01 7.27
N PRO A 69 -8.69 -9.34 7.26
CA PRO A 69 -9.56 -10.20 8.06
C PRO A 69 -9.55 -9.82 9.54
N PHE A 70 -10.62 -10.14 10.24
CA PHE A 70 -10.75 -9.93 11.68
C PHE A 70 -11.05 -11.24 12.40
N ASP A 71 -10.70 -11.27 13.69
CA ASP A 71 -11.03 -12.42 14.56
C ASP A 71 -12.55 -12.61 14.63
N PRO A 72 -13.09 -13.80 14.33
CA PRO A 72 -14.52 -14.10 14.47
C PRO A 72 -15.07 -13.88 15.89
N GLU A 73 -14.22 -13.92 16.91
CA GLU A 73 -14.61 -13.62 18.29
C GLU A 73 -14.76 -12.12 18.56
N TRP A 74 -14.25 -11.25 17.69
CA TRP A 74 -14.48 -9.82 17.80
C TRP A 74 -15.86 -9.44 17.25
N LYS A 75 -16.88 -9.56 18.11
CA LYS A 75 -18.30 -9.36 17.72
C LYS A 75 -18.63 -7.95 17.25
N GLU A 76 -17.82 -6.95 17.67
CA GLU A 76 -18.00 -5.54 17.30
C GLU A 76 -17.28 -5.16 15.99
N ALA A 77 -16.57 -6.08 15.34
CA ALA A 77 -15.74 -5.78 14.16
C ALA A 77 -16.49 -5.01 13.04
N LEU A 78 -17.74 -5.36 12.77
CA LEU A 78 -18.59 -4.72 11.77
C LEU A 78 -19.64 -3.75 12.36
N THR A 79 -19.46 -3.36 13.60
CA THR A 79 -20.34 -2.39 14.28
C THR A 79 -19.54 -1.17 14.66
N LEU A 80 -20.04 0.03 14.33
CA LEU A 80 -19.43 1.26 14.84
C LEU A 80 -19.75 1.41 16.32
N VAL A 81 -18.74 1.31 17.17
CA VAL A 81 -18.88 1.48 18.62
C VAL A 81 -18.14 2.75 19.02
N GLU A 82 -18.87 3.67 19.66
CA GLU A 82 -18.30 4.87 20.26
C GLU A 82 -18.05 4.65 21.74
N ARG A 83 -16.80 4.82 22.20
CA ARG A 83 -16.42 4.82 23.62
C ARG A 83 -15.07 5.52 23.81
N ASN A 84 -14.91 6.21 24.93
CA ASN A 84 -13.67 6.90 25.29
C ASN A 84 -13.14 7.83 24.16
N ASP A 85 -14.01 8.63 23.57
CA ASP A 85 -13.71 9.57 22.47
C ASP A 85 -13.07 8.90 21.25
N ARG A 86 -13.43 7.63 20.98
CA ARG A 86 -12.92 6.82 19.86
C ARG A 86 -14.06 6.08 19.19
N PHE A 87 -13.92 5.90 17.86
CA PHE A 87 -14.75 4.98 17.08
C PHE A 87 -14.00 3.67 16.85
N TYR A 88 -14.61 2.57 17.29
CA TYR A 88 -14.07 1.21 17.16
C TYR A 88 -14.76 0.45 16.02
N GLY A 89 -14.04 -0.45 15.38
CA GLY A 89 -14.52 -1.39 14.37
C GLY A 89 -13.43 -1.67 13.34
N ARG A 90 -13.56 -2.74 12.55
CA ARG A 90 -12.60 -3.08 11.48
C ARG A 90 -12.67 -2.05 10.35
N GLY A 91 -11.51 -1.44 10.01
CA GLY A 91 -11.40 -0.32 9.09
C GLY A 91 -11.72 1.04 9.73
N ALA A 92 -11.95 1.11 11.05
CA ALA A 92 -12.14 2.38 11.74
C ALA A 92 -10.90 3.28 11.63
N CYS A 93 -9.72 2.66 11.62
CA CYS A 93 -8.45 3.33 11.41
C CYS A 93 -8.03 3.24 9.95
N ASP A 94 -8.10 2.06 9.38
CA ASP A 94 -7.52 1.70 8.08
C ASP A 94 -8.60 1.17 7.10
N THR A 95 -9.19 2.02 6.23
CA THR A 95 -9.15 3.51 6.15
C THR A 95 -10.57 4.10 6.03
N LYS A 96 -11.62 3.41 6.53
CA LYS A 96 -13.03 3.87 6.39
C LYS A 96 -13.29 5.22 7.06
N ALA A 97 -12.48 5.58 8.10
CA ALA A 97 -12.52 6.91 8.68
C ALA A 97 -12.17 7.99 7.66
N PHE A 98 -11.08 7.79 6.90
CA PHE A 98 -10.70 8.73 5.85
C PHE A 98 -11.75 8.81 4.73
N ILE A 99 -12.32 7.66 4.31
CA ILE A 99 -13.43 7.64 3.35
C ILE A 99 -14.59 8.52 3.85
N SER A 100 -14.96 8.39 5.13
CA SER A 100 -16.02 9.17 5.73
C SER A 100 -15.69 10.67 5.73
N ALA A 101 -14.48 11.05 6.15
CA ALA A 101 -14.01 12.43 6.14
C ALA A 101 -14.01 13.02 4.72
N ALA A 102 -13.53 12.27 3.72
CA ALA A 102 -13.48 12.69 2.34
C ALA A 102 -14.88 12.93 1.74
N LEU A 103 -15.85 12.05 2.03
CA LEU A 103 -17.23 12.20 1.57
C LEU A 103 -17.92 13.42 2.21
N VAL A 104 -17.72 13.64 3.52
CA VAL A 104 -18.29 14.81 4.23
C VAL A 104 -17.65 16.10 3.72
N ALA A 105 -16.32 16.14 3.60
CA ALA A 105 -15.60 17.30 3.06
C ALA A 105 -16.05 17.65 1.64
N ALA A 106 -16.20 16.65 0.76
CA ALA A 106 -16.69 16.85 -0.61
C ALA A 106 -18.15 17.33 -0.65
N GLY A 107 -19.00 16.85 0.26
CA GLY A 107 -20.41 17.25 0.37
C GLY A 107 -20.62 18.64 0.97
N SER A 108 -19.65 19.18 1.70
CA SER A 108 -19.73 20.50 2.33
C SER A 108 -19.51 21.67 1.34
N GLY A 109 -18.99 21.37 0.15
CA GLY A 109 -18.77 22.34 -0.92
C GLY A 109 -19.96 22.45 -1.87
N THR A 110 -20.24 23.66 -2.40
CA THR A 110 -21.23 23.80 -3.48
C THR A 110 -20.52 23.42 -4.79
N PRO A 111 -20.95 22.40 -5.54
CA PRO A 111 -20.32 21.99 -6.81
C PRO A 111 -20.10 23.14 -7.79
N SER A 112 -21.03 24.10 -7.82
CA SER A 112 -20.96 25.30 -8.66
C SER A 112 -19.80 26.26 -8.32
N LYS A 113 -19.10 26.05 -7.21
CA LYS A 113 -17.94 26.87 -6.80
C LYS A 113 -16.59 26.25 -7.19
N LEU A 114 -16.58 25.04 -7.75
CA LEU A 114 -15.35 24.38 -8.15
C LEU A 114 -14.87 24.91 -9.51
N ALA A 115 -13.80 25.70 -9.50
CA ALA A 115 -13.13 26.19 -10.70
C ALA A 115 -12.34 25.09 -11.41
N SER A 116 -11.76 24.17 -10.62
CA SER A 116 -11.06 22.97 -11.10
C SER A 116 -11.72 21.70 -10.57
N PRO A 117 -11.67 20.56 -11.31
CA PRO A 117 -12.34 19.35 -10.88
C PRO A 117 -11.73 18.75 -9.62
N LEU A 118 -12.59 18.22 -8.75
CA LEU A 118 -12.25 17.32 -7.65
C LEU A 118 -12.47 15.89 -8.07
N MET A 119 -11.53 15.02 -7.75
CA MET A 119 -11.61 13.57 -7.98
C MET A 119 -11.63 12.82 -6.64
N LEU A 120 -12.50 11.82 -6.50
CA LEU A 120 -12.45 10.83 -5.44
C LEU A 120 -12.15 9.46 -6.05
N ILE A 121 -11.18 8.75 -5.49
CA ILE A 121 -10.80 7.41 -5.94
C ILE A 121 -10.94 6.46 -4.75
N PHE A 122 -11.74 5.41 -4.94
CA PHE A 122 -11.91 4.33 -3.98
C PHE A 122 -11.42 3.04 -4.61
N THR A 123 -10.34 2.48 -4.07
CA THR A 123 -9.65 1.31 -4.60
C THR A 123 -10.03 0.04 -3.86
N ALA A 124 -9.81 -1.09 -4.49
CA ALA A 124 -9.91 -2.42 -3.89
C ALA A 124 -8.51 -3.02 -3.70
N ASP A 125 -8.40 -3.99 -2.78
CA ASP A 125 -7.22 -4.85 -2.61
C ASP A 125 -5.91 -4.07 -2.38
N GLU A 126 -5.97 -2.97 -1.61
CA GLU A 126 -4.77 -2.31 -1.12
C GLU A 126 -3.98 -3.27 -0.24
N GLU A 127 -4.66 -3.92 0.71
CA GLU A 127 -4.14 -4.86 1.69
C GLU A 127 -3.49 -6.13 1.06
N LEU A 128 -3.84 -6.41 -0.20
CA LEU A 128 -3.22 -7.46 -1.00
C LEU A 128 -2.09 -6.94 -1.90
N GLY A 129 -1.71 -5.67 -1.72
CA GLY A 129 -0.58 -5.08 -2.42
C GLY A 129 -0.92 -4.01 -3.43
N CYS A 130 -1.86 -3.14 -3.11
CA CYS A 130 -2.30 -2.02 -3.94
C CYS A 130 -2.78 -2.48 -5.33
N VAL A 131 -3.43 -3.67 -5.41
CA VAL A 131 -3.80 -4.30 -6.68
C VAL A 131 -4.76 -3.40 -7.46
N GLY A 132 -5.77 -2.85 -6.79
CA GLY A 132 -6.72 -1.94 -7.42
C GLY A 132 -6.06 -0.70 -8.01
N ALA A 133 -5.19 -0.03 -7.26
CA ALA A 133 -4.46 1.14 -7.75
C ALA A 133 -3.54 0.79 -8.94
N LYS A 134 -2.88 -0.38 -8.93
CA LYS A 134 -2.12 -0.88 -10.09
C LYS A 134 -2.98 -1.05 -11.33
N ARG A 135 -4.22 -1.55 -11.18
CA ARG A 135 -5.18 -1.65 -12.30
C ARG A 135 -5.53 -0.29 -12.90
N LEU A 136 -5.57 0.78 -12.07
CA LEU A 136 -5.77 2.13 -12.59
C LEU A 136 -4.59 2.58 -13.44
N VAL A 137 -3.36 2.31 -12.99
CA VAL A 137 -2.14 2.59 -13.76
C VAL A 137 -2.12 1.81 -15.08
N ASP A 138 -2.38 0.49 -15.05
CA ASP A 138 -2.39 -0.39 -16.22
C ASP A 138 -3.41 0.09 -17.28
N GLN A 139 -4.56 0.58 -16.82
CA GLN A 139 -5.61 1.14 -17.67
C GLN A 139 -5.38 2.61 -18.05
N LYS A 140 -4.22 3.18 -17.69
CA LYS A 140 -3.83 4.55 -18.01
C LYS A 140 -4.88 5.57 -17.57
N VAL A 141 -5.48 5.35 -16.40
CA VAL A 141 -6.39 6.32 -15.81
C VAL A 141 -5.59 7.58 -15.45
N PRO A 142 -6.00 8.77 -15.93
CA PRO A 142 -5.29 9.99 -15.58
C PRO A 142 -5.51 10.33 -14.10
N GLY A 143 -4.45 10.66 -13.39
CA GLY A 143 -4.52 11.19 -12.02
C GLY A 143 -4.83 12.69 -12.00
N ALA A 144 -5.04 13.23 -10.79
CA ALA A 144 -5.09 14.65 -10.54
C ALA A 144 -3.67 15.26 -10.53
N ASN A 145 -3.57 16.60 -10.45
CA ASN A 145 -2.28 17.27 -10.24
C ASN A 145 -1.73 16.92 -8.85
N PHE A 146 -2.59 16.99 -7.83
CA PHE A 146 -2.27 16.64 -6.45
C PHE A 146 -3.15 15.49 -5.95
N ALA A 147 -2.62 14.65 -5.05
CA ALA A 147 -3.38 13.59 -4.42
C ALA A 147 -3.13 13.55 -2.91
N ILE A 148 -4.21 13.33 -2.14
CA ILE A 148 -4.14 12.99 -0.72
C ILE A 148 -4.60 11.55 -0.59
N VAL A 149 -3.67 10.66 -0.22
CA VAL A 149 -3.91 9.23 -0.02
C VAL A 149 -4.20 8.99 1.45
N GLY A 150 -5.36 8.43 1.74
CA GLY A 150 -5.85 8.21 3.09
C GLY A 150 -5.22 6.99 3.75
N GLU A 151 -4.42 7.24 4.77
CA GLU A 151 -3.79 6.23 5.63
C GLU A 151 -3.69 6.75 7.07
N PRO A 152 -3.60 5.87 8.07
CA PRO A 152 -3.51 6.29 9.47
C PRO A 152 -2.12 6.85 9.82
N THR A 153 -1.94 8.15 9.64
CA THR A 153 -0.67 8.86 9.86
C THR A 153 -0.66 9.76 11.10
N SER A 154 -1.67 9.67 11.96
CA SER A 154 -1.88 10.60 13.09
C SER A 154 -1.81 12.06 12.64
N LEU A 155 -2.46 12.37 11.50
CA LEU A 155 -2.50 13.69 10.88
C LEU A 155 -1.10 14.24 10.52
N THR A 156 -0.11 13.40 10.35
CA THR A 156 1.22 13.81 9.85
C THR A 156 1.25 13.69 8.32
N PRO A 157 1.64 14.73 7.58
CA PRO A 157 1.82 14.62 6.13
C PRO A 157 3.01 13.75 5.80
N ILE A 158 2.78 12.60 5.16
CA ILE A 158 3.81 11.67 4.73
C ILE A 158 4.09 11.91 3.25
N ARG A 159 5.28 12.42 2.94
CA ARG A 159 5.69 12.80 1.59
C ARG A 159 6.45 11.71 0.84
N GLY A 160 6.71 10.58 1.49
CA GLY A 160 7.42 9.47 0.85
C GLY A 160 7.27 8.16 1.60
N ASN A 161 7.27 7.08 0.85
CA ASN A 161 7.24 5.71 1.35
C ASN A 161 8.25 4.83 0.61
N LYS A 162 8.77 3.80 1.32
CA LYS A 162 9.60 2.78 0.68
C LYS A 162 8.76 1.90 -0.23
N GLY A 163 9.42 1.31 -1.23
CA GLY A 163 8.82 0.28 -2.06
C GLY A 163 8.56 -1.01 -1.28
N TYR A 164 7.88 -1.94 -1.93
CA TYR A 164 7.63 -3.27 -1.40
C TYR A 164 7.81 -4.32 -2.48
N CYS A 165 8.80 -5.18 -2.28
CA CYS A 165 9.16 -6.22 -3.24
C CYS A 165 9.19 -7.57 -2.54
N LEU A 166 8.81 -8.62 -3.27
CA LEU A 166 8.70 -9.97 -2.74
C LEU A 166 9.11 -10.99 -3.81
N ALA A 167 9.89 -11.98 -3.40
CA ALA A 167 10.21 -13.14 -4.22
C ALA A 167 10.10 -14.43 -3.40
N GLN A 168 9.72 -15.51 -4.05
CA GLN A 168 9.83 -16.86 -3.53
C GLN A 168 11.10 -17.49 -4.07
N VAL A 169 11.89 -18.08 -3.19
CA VAL A 169 13.11 -18.84 -3.54
C VAL A 169 12.90 -20.28 -3.13
N GLU A 170 13.22 -21.21 -4.01
CA GLU A 170 13.20 -22.65 -3.75
C GLU A 170 14.57 -23.23 -4.02
N ILE A 171 15.13 -23.91 -3.02
CA ILE A 171 16.35 -24.69 -3.13
C ILE A 171 15.94 -26.14 -3.34
N LEU A 172 16.36 -26.72 -4.45
CA LEU A 172 16.18 -28.13 -4.77
C LEU A 172 17.48 -28.89 -4.53
N GLY A 173 17.37 -30.00 -3.81
CA GLY A 173 18.44 -30.96 -3.57
C GLY A 173 18.04 -32.34 -4.09
N LYS A 174 18.35 -33.38 -3.29
CA LYS A 174 17.98 -34.77 -3.61
C LYS A 174 17.47 -35.48 -2.37
N GLU A 175 16.28 -36.03 -2.46
CA GLU A 175 15.73 -36.87 -1.39
C GLU A 175 16.55 -38.15 -1.20
N GLY A 176 16.61 -38.62 0.04
CA GLY A 176 17.32 -39.83 0.41
C GLY A 176 17.00 -40.28 1.84
N HIS A 177 17.41 -41.48 2.20
CA HIS A 177 17.26 -41.98 3.56
C HIS A 177 18.30 -41.32 4.46
N SER A 178 17.93 -40.78 5.62
CA SER A 178 18.82 -40.00 6.49
C SER A 178 20.01 -40.79 7.04
N ALA A 179 19.91 -42.12 7.11
CA ALA A 179 21.03 -43.01 7.51
C ALA A 179 22.10 -43.17 6.42
N TYR A 180 21.82 -42.75 5.18
CA TYR A 180 22.72 -42.85 4.03
C TYR A 180 22.91 -41.49 3.39
N PRO A 181 23.61 -40.53 4.05
CA PRO A 181 23.69 -39.13 3.64
C PRO A 181 24.30 -38.93 2.25
N GLU A 182 25.13 -39.86 1.76
CA GLU A 182 25.75 -39.84 0.44
C GLU A 182 24.71 -40.07 -0.71
N THR A 183 23.55 -40.64 -0.39
CA THR A 183 22.50 -40.90 -1.41
C THR A 183 21.61 -39.72 -1.69
N GLY A 184 21.63 -38.72 -0.80
CA GLY A 184 20.80 -37.53 -0.86
C GLY A 184 21.58 -36.22 -0.84
N ARG A 185 20.85 -35.11 -0.91
CA ARG A 185 21.40 -33.76 -0.78
C ARG A 185 20.37 -32.86 -0.11
N SER A 186 20.63 -32.49 1.14
CA SER A 186 19.64 -31.75 1.95
C SER A 186 19.41 -30.34 1.44
N ALA A 187 18.20 -30.08 0.92
CA ALA A 187 17.78 -28.76 0.52
C ALA A 187 17.70 -27.77 1.69
N ILE A 188 17.46 -28.27 2.94
CA ILE A 188 17.48 -27.40 4.14
C ILE A 188 18.90 -26.92 4.41
N PHE A 189 19.93 -27.76 4.33
CA PHE A 189 21.31 -27.29 4.46
C PHE A 189 21.76 -26.43 3.31
N GLY A 190 21.22 -26.67 2.08
CA GLY A 190 21.38 -25.77 0.94
C GLY A 190 20.80 -24.38 1.21
N ALA A 191 19.56 -24.34 1.69
CA ALA A 191 18.88 -23.09 2.04
C ALA A 191 19.61 -22.33 3.17
N ALA A 192 20.07 -23.01 4.21
CA ALA A 192 20.83 -22.38 5.30
C ALA A 192 22.10 -21.66 4.80
N ARG A 193 22.87 -22.30 3.89
CA ARG A 193 24.04 -21.67 3.27
C ARG A 193 23.67 -20.51 2.36
N PHE A 194 22.61 -20.67 1.56
CA PHE A 194 22.11 -19.61 0.69
C PHE A 194 21.65 -18.39 1.51
N LEU A 195 20.88 -18.60 2.58
CA LEU A 195 20.39 -17.54 3.46
C LEU A 195 21.53 -16.81 4.18
N SER A 196 22.54 -17.54 4.67
CA SER A 196 23.71 -16.90 5.28
C SER A 196 24.46 -16.01 4.28
N ALA A 197 24.63 -16.46 3.04
CA ALA A 197 25.25 -15.65 2.00
C ALA A 197 24.36 -14.45 1.58
N LEU A 198 23.05 -14.64 1.53
CA LEU A 198 22.08 -13.57 1.25
C LEU A 198 22.14 -12.48 2.32
N GLU A 199 22.19 -12.85 3.60
CA GLU A 199 22.32 -11.91 4.71
C GLU A 199 23.59 -11.06 4.58
N GLN A 200 24.74 -11.68 4.31
CA GLN A 200 26.00 -10.96 4.13
C GLN A 200 25.98 -10.01 2.95
N MET A 201 25.39 -10.42 1.82
CA MET A 201 25.21 -9.53 0.66
C MET A 201 24.27 -8.37 0.96
N ALA A 202 23.17 -8.62 1.68
CA ALA A 202 22.22 -7.57 2.07
C ALA A 202 22.87 -6.54 3.01
N LEU A 203 23.63 -6.98 3.99
CA LEU A 203 24.37 -6.10 4.91
C LEU A 203 25.42 -5.26 4.20
N GLY A 204 26.04 -5.78 3.15
CA GLY A 204 27.04 -5.07 2.35
C GLY A 204 26.44 -4.17 1.27
N GLU A 205 25.68 -4.77 0.35
CA GLU A 205 25.27 -4.10 -0.90
C GLU A 205 24.02 -3.21 -0.73
N LEU A 206 23.03 -3.60 0.09
CA LEU A 206 21.78 -2.84 0.23
C LEU A 206 21.92 -1.61 1.15
N ARG A 207 22.96 -1.56 1.98
CA ARG A 207 23.20 -0.44 2.90
C ARG A 207 24.14 0.65 2.33
N GLN A 208 24.69 0.45 1.13
CA GLN A 208 25.61 1.41 0.53
C GLN A 208 24.91 2.72 0.15
N GLU A 209 23.72 2.61 -0.40
CA GLU A 209 22.90 3.78 -0.75
C GLU A 209 21.96 4.09 0.40
N GLN A 210 21.97 5.35 0.83
CA GLN A 210 21.20 5.81 1.99
C GLN A 210 20.44 7.08 1.65
N ASP A 211 19.22 7.17 2.20
CA ASP A 211 18.41 8.38 2.24
C ASP A 211 18.07 8.67 3.70
N SER A 212 18.64 9.72 4.26
CA SER A 212 18.46 10.14 5.65
C SER A 212 17.01 10.56 5.96
N GLY A 213 16.20 10.78 4.93
CA GLY A 213 14.76 11.01 5.07
C GLY A 213 13.97 9.79 5.55
N PHE A 214 14.56 8.60 5.55
CA PHE A 214 13.90 7.35 5.95
C PHE A 214 14.54 6.71 7.18
N GLN A 215 13.74 5.96 7.93
CA GLN A 215 14.19 5.15 9.06
C GLN A 215 13.72 3.69 8.89
N PRO A 216 14.67 2.73 8.70
CA PRO A 216 16.11 2.92 8.48
C PRO A 216 16.40 3.59 7.13
N PRO A 217 17.59 4.25 6.97
CA PRO A 217 17.89 5.09 5.79
C PRO A 217 18.31 4.31 4.53
N PHE A 218 18.18 3.00 4.52
CA PHE A 218 18.62 2.11 3.43
C PHE A 218 17.54 1.09 3.07
N THR A 219 17.74 0.38 1.95
CA THR A 219 16.89 -0.75 1.56
C THR A 219 17.02 -1.88 2.55
N THR A 220 15.90 -2.26 3.17
CA THR A 220 15.83 -3.41 4.08
C THR A 220 15.56 -4.70 3.31
N LEU A 221 15.98 -5.83 3.88
CA LEU A 221 15.67 -7.17 3.41
C LEU A 221 15.26 -8.05 4.58
N ASN A 222 14.27 -8.90 4.38
CA ASN A 222 13.80 -9.85 5.38
C ASN A 222 13.44 -11.19 4.74
N VAL A 223 13.61 -12.27 5.50
CA VAL A 223 13.11 -13.60 5.18
C VAL A 223 12.16 -14.01 6.29
N GLY A 224 10.86 -13.80 6.05
CA GLY A 224 9.82 -13.97 7.07
C GLY A 224 9.29 -15.40 7.19
N ILE A 225 9.38 -16.20 6.11
CA ILE A 225 8.83 -17.56 6.05
C ILE A 225 9.85 -18.48 5.39
N ILE A 226 10.07 -19.65 6.01
CA ILE A 226 10.84 -20.76 5.45
C ILE A 226 10.14 -22.08 5.74
N SER A 227 10.10 -22.98 4.77
CA SER A 227 9.55 -24.34 4.93
C SER A 227 10.33 -25.35 4.11
N GLY A 228 10.54 -26.56 4.67
CA GLY A 228 11.25 -27.62 3.99
C GLY A 228 11.20 -28.95 4.74
N GLY A 229 11.36 -30.05 4.01
CA GLY A 229 11.28 -31.41 4.55
C GLY A 229 9.88 -31.95 4.72
N LYS A 230 9.75 -33.29 4.83
CA LYS A 230 8.48 -34.00 4.98
C LYS A 230 8.46 -34.93 6.20
N ALA A 231 9.61 -35.50 6.53
CA ALA A 231 9.76 -36.42 7.66
C ALA A 231 11.19 -36.36 8.23
N ARG A 232 11.33 -36.63 9.54
CA ARG A 232 12.60 -36.53 10.27
C ARG A 232 13.69 -37.47 9.78
N ASN A 233 13.35 -38.60 9.16
CA ASN A 233 14.25 -39.62 8.65
C ASN A 233 14.41 -39.60 7.11
N VAL A 234 14.01 -38.51 6.47
CA VAL A 234 14.19 -38.28 5.03
C VAL A 234 15.09 -37.06 4.83
N ILE A 235 16.07 -37.17 3.95
CA ILE A 235 16.89 -36.03 3.52
C ILE A 235 15.97 -35.14 2.67
N PRO A 236 15.77 -33.84 3.00
CA PRO A 236 14.85 -32.98 2.28
C PRO A 236 15.31 -32.68 0.86
N GLY A 237 14.46 -32.94 -0.14
CA GLY A 237 14.71 -32.63 -1.55
C GLY A 237 14.32 -31.19 -1.95
N SER A 238 13.53 -30.48 -1.14
CA SER A 238 13.13 -29.10 -1.39
C SER A 238 13.05 -28.29 -0.10
N CYS A 239 13.42 -27.02 -0.20
CA CYS A 239 13.23 -26.02 0.85
C CYS A 239 12.87 -24.67 0.20
N ARG A 240 11.78 -24.05 0.66
CA ARG A 240 11.26 -22.78 0.13
C ARG A 240 11.31 -21.71 1.19
N PHE A 241 11.56 -20.47 0.76
CA PHE A 241 11.47 -19.30 1.62
C PHE A 241 11.05 -18.07 0.82
N TRP A 242 10.52 -17.04 1.52
CA TRP A 242 10.07 -15.79 0.94
C TRP A 242 11.02 -14.68 1.36
N VAL A 243 11.51 -13.95 0.37
CA VAL A 243 12.43 -12.82 0.55
C VAL A 243 11.68 -11.54 0.24
N GLU A 244 11.54 -10.67 1.22
CA GLU A 244 10.99 -9.33 1.12
C GLU A 244 12.13 -8.32 1.11
N TRP A 245 12.04 -7.27 0.30
CA TRP A 245 12.91 -6.10 0.43
C TRP A 245 12.12 -4.82 0.19
N ARG A 246 12.54 -3.74 0.85
CA ARG A 246 11.90 -2.43 0.79
C ARG A 246 12.88 -1.39 0.28
N PRO A 247 12.91 -1.12 -1.03
CA PRO A 247 13.80 -0.12 -1.62
C PRO A 247 13.42 1.29 -1.18
N ILE A 248 14.43 2.14 -0.93
CA ILE A 248 14.21 3.58 -0.79
C ILE A 248 13.82 4.18 -2.16
N PRO A 249 13.11 5.33 -2.19
CA PRO A 249 12.76 5.99 -3.44
C PRO A 249 13.98 6.25 -4.34
N GLY A 250 13.76 6.24 -5.66
CA GLY A 250 14.83 6.40 -6.65
C GLY A 250 15.64 5.14 -6.94
N GLN A 251 15.58 4.11 -6.09
CA GLN A 251 16.21 2.82 -6.39
C GLN A 251 15.31 1.97 -7.29
N ASN A 252 15.97 1.23 -8.21
CA ASN A 252 15.26 0.24 -9.01
C ASN A 252 14.74 -0.90 -8.09
N PRO A 253 13.42 -1.17 -8.08
CA PRO A 253 12.83 -2.18 -7.22
C PRO A 253 13.35 -3.59 -7.46
N ASP A 254 13.83 -3.90 -8.67
CA ASP A 254 14.41 -5.20 -9.01
C ASP A 254 15.83 -5.41 -8.48
N ARG A 255 16.38 -4.48 -7.70
CA ARG A 255 17.72 -4.61 -7.12
C ARG A 255 17.85 -5.87 -6.27
N GLY A 256 16.84 -6.20 -5.46
CA GLY A 256 16.81 -7.44 -4.68
C GLY A 256 16.78 -8.69 -5.57
N LEU A 257 16.03 -8.69 -6.67
CA LEU A 257 16.04 -9.79 -7.64
C LEU A 257 17.42 -9.99 -8.25
N ARG A 258 18.10 -8.91 -8.64
CA ARG A 258 19.47 -9.00 -9.18
C ARG A 258 20.48 -9.57 -8.15
N LEU A 259 20.31 -9.24 -6.87
CA LEU A 259 21.11 -9.85 -5.80
C LEU A 259 20.83 -11.35 -5.68
N LEU A 260 19.57 -11.75 -5.68
CA LEU A 260 19.17 -13.15 -5.64
C LEU A 260 19.71 -13.93 -6.85
N ASP A 261 19.64 -13.37 -8.06
CA ASP A 261 20.18 -14.00 -9.27
C ASP A 261 21.71 -14.12 -9.24
N LYS A 262 22.41 -13.11 -8.75
CA LYS A 262 23.87 -13.15 -8.55
C LYS A 262 24.24 -14.25 -7.56
N LEU A 263 23.52 -14.32 -6.45
CA LEU A 263 23.74 -15.35 -5.44
C LEU A 263 23.40 -16.75 -5.95
N LYS A 264 22.31 -16.92 -6.70
CA LYS A 264 21.94 -18.18 -7.35
C LYS A 264 23.09 -18.71 -8.20
N LYS A 265 23.61 -17.90 -9.13
CA LYS A 265 24.70 -18.29 -10.05
C LYS A 265 25.94 -18.74 -9.27
N ARG A 266 26.32 -17.98 -8.25
CA ARG A 266 27.45 -18.32 -7.38
C ARG A 266 27.19 -19.62 -6.62
N PHE A 267 26.04 -19.75 -5.98
CA PHE A 267 25.69 -20.92 -5.17
C PHE A 267 25.65 -22.22 -5.99
N GLU A 268 25.04 -22.21 -7.18
CA GLU A 268 24.96 -23.38 -8.06
C GLU A 268 26.36 -23.80 -8.58
N SER A 269 27.27 -22.83 -8.76
CA SER A 269 28.67 -23.11 -9.12
C SER A 269 29.47 -23.71 -7.98
N GLU A 270 29.30 -23.17 -6.76
CA GLU A 270 30.06 -23.61 -5.57
C GLU A 270 29.49 -24.90 -4.92
N ALA A 271 28.22 -25.21 -5.19
CA ALA A 271 27.51 -26.35 -4.63
C ALA A 271 26.80 -27.18 -5.73
N PRO A 272 27.53 -27.86 -6.59
CA PRO A 272 26.97 -28.62 -7.70
C PRO A 272 25.99 -29.69 -7.21
N GLY A 273 24.84 -29.76 -7.93
CA GLY A 273 23.73 -30.66 -7.65
C GLY A 273 22.62 -30.05 -6.77
N PHE A 274 22.73 -28.78 -6.39
CA PHE A 274 21.57 -27.98 -6.03
C PHE A 274 21.09 -27.20 -7.25
N GLU A 275 19.78 -26.97 -7.31
CA GLU A 275 19.13 -26.06 -8.26
C GLU A 275 18.41 -24.98 -7.41
N VAL A 276 18.52 -23.72 -7.85
CA VAL A 276 17.81 -22.60 -7.21
C VAL A 276 16.77 -22.05 -8.17
N ARG A 277 15.53 -22.01 -7.73
CA ARG A 277 14.43 -21.37 -8.47
C ARG A 277 14.02 -20.10 -7.77
N ILE A 278 13.91 -19.01 -8.51
CA ILE A 278 13.47 -17.70 -8.02
C ILE A 278 12.24 -17.30 -8.81
N ARG A 279 11.16 -16.97 -8.10
CA ARG A 279 9.94 -16.42 -8.67
C ARG A 279 9.67 -15.07 -8.06
N ALA A 280 9.74 -14.01 -8.88
CA ALA A 280 9.29 -12.69 -8.47
C ALA A 280 7.77 -12.71 -8.25
N LEU A 281 7.33 -12.14 -7.15
CA LEU A 281 5.91 -12.06 -6.77
C LEU A 281 5.43 -10.62 -6.77
N ARG A 282 6.32 -9.67 -6.40
CA ARG A 282 6.00 -8.25 -6.32
C ARG A 282 7.27 -7.41 -6.53
N SER A 283 7.14 -6.29 -7.25
CA SER A 283 8.24 -5.35 -7.52
C SER A 283 7.69 -3.93 -7.58
N ASP A 284 7.45 -3.31 -6.42
CA ASP A 284 6.93 -1.96 -6.32
C ASP A 284 8.04 -1.00 -5.87
N ALA A 285 8.22 0.07 -6.62
CA ALA A 285 9.15 1.15 -6.26
C ALA A 285 8.59 1.96 -5.09
N GLY A 286 9.48 2.56 -4.30
CA GLY A 286 9.12 3.64 -3.38
C GLY A 286 8.86 4.94 -4.14
N THR A 287 8.17 5.87 -3.49
CA THR A 287 7.94 7.21 -4.00
C THR A 287 8.26 8.27 -2.96
N GLN A 288 8.60 9.45 -3.44
CA GLN A 288 8.82 10.62 -2.59
C GLN A 288 8.55 11.88 -3.40
N VAL A 289 7.77 12.79 -2.84
CA VAL A 289 7.60 14.14 -3.39
C VAL A 289 8.48 15.13 -2.64
N PRO A 290 8.85 16.26 -3.25
CA PRO A 290 9.61 17.31 -2.58
C PRO A 290 8.89 17.82 -1.32
N ALA A 291 9.65 18.21 -0.29
CA ALA A 291 9.05 18.74 0.95
C ALA A 291 8.35 20.10 0.71
N ASP A 292 8.71 20.81 -0.34
CA ASP A 292 8.13 22.05 -0.79
C ASP A 292 7.02 21.89 -1.84
N SER A 293 6.61 20.64 -2.15
CA SER A 293 5.40 20.37 -2.92
C SER A 293 4.19 21.08 -2.29
N GLU A 294 3.34 21.69 -3.13
CA GLU A 294 2.23 22.52 -2.64
C GLU A 294 1.29 21.72 -1.72
N VAL A 295 0.97 20.47 -2.07
CA VAL A 295 0.09 19.62 -1.27
C VAL A 295 0.73 19.25 0.08
N VAL A 296 2.04 19.01 0.11
CA VAL A 296 2.77 18.68 1.35
C VAL A 296 2.81 19.90 2.26
N ARG A 297 3.18 21.08 1.72
CA ARG A 297 3.21 22.33 2.49
C ARG A 297 1.83 22.69 3.04
N PHE A 298 0.80 22.58 2.19
CA PHE A 298 -0.57 22.86 2.61
C PHE A 298 -0.96 22.01 3.83
N ILE A 299 -0.77 20.68 3.77
CA ILE A 299 -1.12 19.81 4.91
C ILE A 299 -0.26 20.13 6.14
N ALA A 300 1.04 20.36 5.96
CA ALA A 300 1.94 20.72 7.06
C ALA A 300 1.50 22.03 7.77
N GLU A 301 1.11 23.05 7.00
CA GLU A 301 0.59 24.31 7.53
C GLU A 301 -0.74 24.13 8.28
N GLN A 302 -1.64 23.27 7.77
CA GLN A 302 -2.92 23.02 8.42
C GLN A 302 -2.78 22.21 9.71
N THR A 303 -1.81 21.31 9.80
CA THR A 303 -1.60 20.43 10.96
C THR A 303 -0.62 20.98 11.96
N GLY A 304 0.34 21.81 11.53
CA GLY A 304 1.51 22.19 12.32
C GLY A 304 2.57 21.07 12.40
N ASN A 305 2.38 19.95 11.74
CA ASN A 305 3.29 18.79 11.75
C ASN A 305 4.30 18.89 10.61
N ALA A 306 5.58 18.63 10.91
CA ALA A 306 6.62 18.53 9.88
C ALA A 306 6.36 17.33 8.96
N PRO A 307 6.62 17.46 7.63
CA PRO A 307 6.47 16.33 6.71
C PRO A 307 7.41 15.17 7.05
N GLY A 308 6.84 13.96 7.10
CA GLY A 308 7.56 12.72 7.40
C GLY A 308 7.68 11.77 6.20
N THR A 309 8.26 10.60 6.47
CA THR A 309 8.32 9.46 5.56
C THR A 309 7.99 8.18 6.33
N VAL A 310 7.59 7.13 5.61
CA VAL A 310 7.28 5.82 6.21
C VAL A 310 8.01 4.69 5.50
N ALA A 311 8.24 3.59 6.22
CA ALA A 311 8.91 2.41 5.67
C ALA A 311 7.94 1.37 5.09
N PHE A 312 6.63 1.53 5.29
CA PHE A 312 5.61 0.64 4.74
C PHE A 312 5.10 1.14 3.37
N GLY A 313 4.43 0.25 2.62
CA GLY A 313 3.85 0.57 1.33
C GLY A 313 2.52 1.31 1.48
N THR A 314 2.17 2.12 0.49
CA THR A 314 0.89 2.82 0.33
C THR A 314 0.56 2.90 -1.15
N GLU A 315 -0.60 3.44 -1.52
CA GLU A 315 -0.96 3.66 -2.93
C GLU A 315 -0.30 4.91 -3.57
N ALA A 316 0.45 5.71 -2.81
CA ALA A 316 1.10 6.91 -3.34
C ALA A 316 2.02 6.67 -4.55
N PRO A 317 2.77 5.55 -4.66
CA PRO A 317 3.54 5.23 -5.88
C PRO A 317 2.68 5.11 -7.13
N GLN A 318 1.48 4.51 -7.03
CA GLN A 318 0.57 4.36 -8.15
C GLN A 318 -0.02 5.70 -8.58
N LEU A 319 -0.37 6.56 -7.60
CA LEU A 319 -0.82 7.93 -7.89
C LEU A 319 0.28 8.76 -8.55
N SER A 320 1.54 8.59 -8.14
CA SER A 320 2.68 9.23 -8.80
C SER A 320 2.85 8.75 -10.25
N GLN A 321 2.65 7.46 -10.53
CA GLN A 321 2.66 6.91 -11.89
C GLN A 321 1.49 7.43 -12.75
N MET A 322 0.35 7.76 -12.12
CA MET A 322 -0.76 8.45 -12.78
C MET A 322 -0.50 9.95 -12.97
N GLY A 323 0.66 10.44 -12.53
CA GLY A 323 1.14 11.81 -12.70
C GLY A 323 0.75 12.78 -11.58
N SER A 324 0.34 12.30 -10.40
CA SER A 324 0.00 13.14 -9.26
C SER A 324 1.21 13.37 -8.33
N GLU A 325 1.34 14.58 -7.79
CA GLU A 325 2.11 14.77 -6.56
C GLU A 325 1.28 14.27 -5.38
N ALA A 326 1.69 13.16 -4.76
CA ALA A 326 0.90 12.46 -3.74
C ALA A 326 1.50 12.63 -2.33
N VAL A 327 0.65 13.05 -1.38
CA VAL A 327 0.93 13.01 0.06
C VAL A 327 0.04 11.98 0.73
N VAL A 328 0.57 11.19 1.66
CA VAL A 328 -0.21 10.25 2.46
C VAL A 328 -0.58 10.93 3.77
N PHE A 329 -1.87 10.89 4.12
CA PHE A 329 -2.40 11.65 5.25
C PHE A 329 -3.74 11.09 5.71
N GLY A 330 -3.95 11.00 7.02
CA GLY A 330 -5.25 10.67 7.58
C GLY A 330 -5.24 10.51 9.09
N PRO A 331 -6.44 10.27 9.67
CA PRO A 331 -6.62 10.12 11.10
C PRO A 331 -6.27 8.71 11.55
N GLY A 332 -5.91 8.57 12.81
CA GLY A 332 -5.53 7.31 13.43
C GLY A 332 -4.05 7.00 13.26
N ASP A 333 -3.60 6.02 14.01
CA ASP A 333 -2.20 5.56 14.04
C ASP A 333 -2.12 4.14 13.51
N ILE A 334 -1.21 3.90 12.56
CA ILE A 334 -0.99 2.58 11.92
C ILE A 334 -0.75 1.45 12.95
N ARG A 335 -0.26 1.78 14.13
CA ARG A 335 -0.07 0.83 15.22
C ARG A 335 -1.38 0.28 15.79
N HIS A 336 -2.51 0.90 15.50
CA HIS A 336 -3.86 0.44 15.91
C HIS A 336 -4.61 -0.27 14.77
N ALA A 337 -4.09 -0.23 13.54
CA ALA A 337 -4.60 -1.01 12.42
C ALA A 337 -4.31 -2.51 12.57
N HIS A 338 -5.00 -3.36 11.80
CA HIS A 338 -4.78 -4.80 11.67
C HIS A 338 -4.91 -5.63 12.96
N GLN A 339 -5.48 -5.09 14.03
CA GLN A 339 -5.67 -5.81 15.29
C GLN A 339 -7.12 -5.78 15.78
N THR A 340 -7.45 -6.69 16.68
CA THR A 340 -8.73 -6.67 17.40
C THR A 340 -8.81 -5.41 18.26
N GLY A 341 -9.95 -4.70 18.19
CA GLY A 341 -10.12 -3.43 18.89
C GLY A 341 -9.55 -2.23 18.14
N GLU A 342 -9.34 -2.35 16.83
CA GLU A 342 -8.99 -1.23 15.97
C GLU A 342 -9.90 -0.02 16.19
N PHE A 343 -9.31 1.18 16.24
CA PHE A 343 -10.05 2.41 16.51
C PHE A 343 -9.40 3.64 15.86
N VAL A 344 -10.20 4.68 15.71
CA VAL A 344 -9.76 6.03 15.33
C VAL A 344 -10.21 7.03 16.42
N PRO A 345 -9.36 8.00 16.85
CA PRO A 345 -9.79 9.10 17.70
C PRO A 345 -10.80 10.00 16.98
N ILE A 346 -11.90 10.35 17.65
CA ILE A 346 -12.96 11.20 17.08
C ILE A 346 -12.41 12.58 16.72
N GLU A 347 -11.57 13.16 17.57
CA GLU A 347 -10.93 14.45 17.34
C GLU A 347 -10.09 14.44 16.04
N GLU A 348 -9.28 13.38 15.82
CA GLU A 348 -8.48 13.27 14.60
C GLU A 348 -9.35 13.10 13.35
N LEU A 349 -10.45 12.35 13.43
CA LEU A 349 -11.40 12.19 12.32
C LEU A 349 -12.03 13.54 11.94
N LEU A 350 -12.51 14.31 12.93
CA LEU A 350 -13.11 15.62 12.69
C LEU A 350 -12.08 16.62 12.15
N ARG A 351 -10.86 16.58 12.68
CA ARG A 351 -9.76 17.43 12.21
C ARG A 351 -9.33 17.07 10.78
N CYS A 352 -9.31 15.79 10.46
CA CYS A 352 -9.05 15.32 9.09
C CYS A 352 -10.12 15.87 8.12
N GLU A 353 -11.40 15.74 8.44
CA GLU A 353 -12.50 16.30 7.62
C GLU A 353 -12.30 17.79 7.37
N GLU A 354 -12.04 18.57 8.42
CA GLU A 354 -11.81 20.01 8.33
C GLU A 354 -10.65 20.34 7.36
N ILE A 355 -9.54 19.60 7.47
CA ILE A 355 -8.36 19.80 6.61
C ILE A 355 -8.68 19.43 5.16
N LEU A 356 -9.36 18.32 4.91
CA LEU A 356 -9.77 17.93 3.56
C LEU A 356 -10.73 18.94 2.93
N ARG A 357 -11.66 19.49 3.70
CA ARG A 357 -12.56 20.57 3.23
C ARG A 357 -11.78 21.82 2.85
N LYS A 358 -10.79 22.21 3.64
CA LYS A 358 -9.89 23.33 3.32
C LYS A 358 -9.03 23.03 2.09
N ALA A 359 -8.56 21.79 1.92
CA ALA A 359 -7.81 21.37 0.74
C ALA A 359 -8.68 21.48 -0.54
N ILE A 360 -9.92 21.01 -0.50
CA ILE A 360 -10.86 21.18 -1.62
C ILE A 360 -11.06 22.67 -1.97
N ALA A 361 -11.22 23.51 -0.96
CA ALA A 361 -11.36 24.96 -1.18
C ALA A 361 -10.06 25.57 -1.76
N TRP A 362 -8.91 25.15 -1.25
CA TRP A 362 -7.62 25.65 -1.71
C TRP A 362 -7.31 25.27 -3.15
N PHE A 363 -7.41 23.99 -3.48
CA PHE A 363 -7.00 23.48 -4.78
C PHE A 363 -8.10 23.60 -5.86
N CYS A 364 -9.37 23.42 -5.49
CA CYS A 364 -10.41 23.31 -6.49
C CYS A 364 -11.31 24.55 -6.62
N GLN A 365 -11.35 25.49 -5.64
CA GLN A 365 -12.19 26.69 -5.71
C GLN A 365 -11.43 27.96 -6.12
N ARG A 366 -10.12 27.97 -6.03
CA ARG A 366 -9.31 29.08 -6.57
C ARG A 366 -9.38 29.03 -8.09
N GLY A 367 -9.88 30.09 -8.73
CA GLY A 367 -9.70 30.27 -10.16
C GLY A 367 -8.22 30.21 -10.48
N ALA A 368 -7.85 29.56 -11.60
CA ALA A 368 -6.47 29.60 -12.09
C ALA A 368 -6.03 31.06 -12.09
N THR A 369 -5.17 31.43 -11.15
CA THR A 369 -4.45 32.71 -11.25
C THR A 369 -3.71 32.64 -12.56
N ALA A 370 -4.11 33.51 -13.52
CA ALA A 370 -3.47 33.64 -14.80
C ALA A 370 -1.97 33.64 -14.57
N GLY A 371 -1.30 32.60 -15.08
CA GLY A 371 0.15 32.53 -15.06
C GLY A 371 0.69 33.74 -15.80
N GLY A 372 1.45 34.55 -15.04
CA GLY A 372 2.29 35.55 -15.62
C GLY A 372 3.60 34.95 -16.12
#